data_8e22ae4c03e3bf7ecd71ea760ae24631
#
_entry.id   8e22ae4c03e3bf7ecd71ea760ae24631
#
_cell.length_a   1.000
_cell.length_b   1.000
_cell.length_c   1.000
_cell.angle_alpha   90.00
_cell.angle_beta   90.00
_cell.angle_gamma   90.00
#
_symmetry.space_group_name_H-M   'P 1'
#
loop_
_entity.id
_entity.type
_entity.pdbx_description
1 polymer ?
#
loop_
_entity_poly.entity_id
_entity_poly.type
_entity_poly.pdbx_seq_one_letter_code
_entity_poly.pdbx_strand_id
1 'polypeptide(L)'
;MSKNFIPTINISSLIKNNFETQNAFKTIKEIEKACVNVGFFQITGHGINQKEIKKTCEVANKFFNLPDSTKRRLAPKKWNKKNKNLYRGYFPNDVNGKEG
;
A
#
# COMPACT_ATOMS: atom_id res chain seq x y z
N MET A 1 -6.70 -6.00 -27.23
CA MET A 1 -6.95 -5.52 -25.98
C MET A 1 -5.78 -5.71 -25.05
N SER A 2 -5.54 -4.75 -24.30
CA SER A 2 -4.39 -4.81 -23.45
C SER A 2 -4.59 -5.81 -22.32
N LYS A 3 -3.59 -6.59 -22.08
CA LYS A 3 -3.59 -7.53 -20.98
C LYS A 3 -2.86 -7.00 -19.78
N ASN A 4 -2.37 -5.77 -19.89
CA ASN A 4 -1.53 -5.18 -18.85
C ASN A 4 -2.29 -4.25 -17.95
N PHE A 5 -3.60 -4.21 -18.10
CA PHE A 5 -4.40 -3.39 -17.22
C PHE A 5 -4.41 -3.95 -15.81
N ILE A 6 -4.21 -3.06 -14.87
CA ILE A 6 -4.44 -3.39 -13.48
C ILE A 6 -5.93 -3.22 -13.24
N PRO A 7 -6.64 -4.26 -12.82
CA PRO A 7 -8.08 -4.15 -12.62
C PRO A 7 -8.41 -3.12 -11.54
N THR A 8 -9.49 -2.40 -11.75
CA THR A 8 -10.04 -1.47 -10.75
C THR A 8 -11.36 -2.05 -10.27
N ILE A 9 -11.48 -2.25 -8.98
CA ILE A 9 -12.64 -2.92 -8.39
C ILE A 9 -13.31 -1.98 -7.40
N ASN A 10 -14.61 -1.80 -7.56
CA ASN A 10 -15.41 -1.02 -6.64
C ASN A 10 -15.81 -1.91 -5.48
N ILE A 11 -15.30 -1.58 -4.28
CA ILE A 11 -15.55 -2.42 -3.11
C ILE A 11 -16.64 -1.87 -2.20
N SER A 12 -17.46 -0.93 -2.70
CA SER A 12 -18.48 -0.31 -1.85
C SER A 12 -19.47 -1.33 -1.29
N SER A 13 -19.73 -2.41 -2.02
CA SER A 13 -20.64 -3.44 -1.53
C SER A 13 -20.09 -4.16 -0.30
N LEU A 14 -18.77 -4.18 -0.13
CA LEU A 14 -18.14 -4.83 1.03
C LEU A 14 -18.03 -3.90 2.22
N ILE A 15 -18.08 -2.59 1.98
CA ILE A 15 -17.90 -1.61 3.06
C ILE A 15 -19.13 -1.56 3.95
N LYS A 16 -20.30 -1.92 3.43
CA LYS A 16 -21.56 -1.81 4.16
C LYS A 16 -21.83 -2.97 5.09
N ASN A 17 -20.87 -3.84 5.31
CA ASN A 17 -20.98 -4.95 6.27
C ASN A 17 -22.08 -5.96 5.94
N ASN A 18 -22.53 -5.99 4.70
CA ASN A 18 -23.50 -7.00 4.30
C ASN A 18 -22.89 -7.86 3.21
N PHE A 19 -22.14 -8.85 3.63
CA PHE A 19 -21.38 -9.68 2.70
C PHE A 19 -22.22 -10.76 2.01
N GLU A 20 -23.51 -10.81 2.33
CA GLU A 20 -24.38 -11.85 1.78
C GLU A 20 -25.20 -11.37 0.58
N THR A 21 -24.98 -10.15 0.12
CA THR A 21 -25.68 -9.67 -1.06
C THR A 21 -25.05 -10.22 -2.32
N GLN A 22 -25.81 -10.24 -3.40
CA GLN A 22 -25.28 -10.66 -4.69
C GLN A 22 -24.15 -9.74 -5.15
N ASN A 23 -24.28 -8.43 -4.86
CA ASN A 23 -23.24 -7.50 -5.24
C ASN A 23 -21.93 -7.78 -4.49
N ALA A 24 -22.03 -8.15 -3.22
CA ALA A 24 -20.86 -8.50 -2.45
C ALA A 24 -20.20 -9.76 -3.01
N PHE A 25 -20.98 -10.79 -3.34
CA PHE A 25 -20.43 -11.99 -3.93
C PHE A 25 -19.73 -11.71 -5.25
N LYS A 26 -20.35 -10.85 -6.07
CA LYS A 26 -19.75 -10.49 -7.34
C LYS A 26 -18.40 -9.78 -7.14
N THR A 27 -18.35 -8.87 -6.17
CA THR A 27 -17.12 -8.14 -5.86
C THR A 27 -16.03 -9.10 -5.37
N ILE A 28 -16.40 -10.03 -4.50
CA ILE A 28 -15.46 -11.03 -3.99
C ILE A 28 -14.87 -11.84 -5.14
N LYS A 29 -15.70 -12.23 -6.09
CA LYS A 29 -15.22 -12.97 -7.24
C LYS A 29 -14.29 -12.13 -8.11
N GLU A 30 -14.57 -10.86 -8.25
CA GLU A 30 -13.67 -9.97 -9.00
C GLU A 30 -12.32 -9.87 -8.33
N ILE A 31 -12.30 -9.79 -6.99
CA ILE A 31 -11.05 -9.74 -6.25
C ILE A 31 -10.27 -11.03 -6.44
N GLU A 32 -10.94 -12.16 -6.33
CA GLU A 32 -10.29 -13.44 -6.52
C GLU A 32 -9.68 -13.54 -7.91
N LYS A 33 -10.45 -13.16 -8.92
CA LYS A 33 -9.97 -13.21 -10.29
C LYS A 33 -8.76 -12.31 -10.50
N ALA A 34 -8.80 -11.12 -9.92
CA ALA A 34 -7.67 -10.19 -10.03
C ALA A 34 -6.42 -10.76 -9.36
N CYS A 35 -6.57 -11.37 -8.21
CA CYS A 35 -5.44 -11.94 -7.48
C CYS A 35 -4.82 -13.11 -8.25
N VAL A 36 -5.65 -13.94 -8.85
CA VAL A 36 -5.18 -15.12 -9.58
C VAL A 36 -4.53 -14.72 -10.90
N ASN A 37 -5.16 -13.81 -11.63
CA ASN A 37 -4.75 -13.53 -13.00
C ASN A 37 -3.71 -12.40 -13.11
N VAL A 38 -3.71 -11.47 -12.17
CA VAL A 38 -2.83 -10.30 -12.25
C VAL A 38 -1.90 -10.22 -11.05
N GLY A 39 -2.43 -10.46 -9.86
CA GLY A 39 -1.66 -10.42 -8.63
C GLY A 39 -1.97 -9.23 -7.74
N PHE A 40 -2.59 -8.19 -8.28
CA PHE A 40 -2.98 -7.02 -7.49
C PHE A 40 -4.05 -6.24 -8.25
N PHE A 41 -4.63 -5.26 -7.60
CA PHE A 41 -5.73 -4.49 -8.17
C PHE A 41 -5.82 -3.15 -7.47
N GLN A 42 -6.56 -2.23 -8.11
CA GLN A 42 -6.88 -0.94 -7.53
C GLN A 42 -8.30 -0.97 -7.01
N ILE A 43 -8.60 -0.19 -6.00
CA ILE A 43 -9.94 -0.17 -5.45
C ILE A 43 -10.56 1.21 -5.55
N THR A 44 -11.88 1.23 -5.73
CA THR A 44 -12.69 2.43 -5.63
C THR A 44 -13.84 2.13 -4.68
N GLY A 45 -14.61 3.15 -4.34
CA GLY A 45 -15.76 2.96 -3.47
C GLY A 45 -15.39 2.55 -2.04
N HIS A 46 -14.16 2.86 -1.63
CA HIS A 46 -13.66 2.47 -0.31
C HIS A 46 -14.14 3.37 0.82
N GLY A 47 -14.76 4.50 0.51
CA GLY A 47 -15.28 5.39 1.55
C GLY A 47 -14.24 6.27 2.23
N ILE A 48 -12.99 6.23 1.78
CA ILE A 48 -11.97 7.07 2.36
C ILE A 48 -12.03 8.45 1.70
N ASN A 49 -12.06 9.48 2.53
CA ASN A 49 -12.16 10.85 2.06
C ASN A 49 -10.92 11.23 1.25
N GLN A 50 -11.12 11.90 0.12
CA GLN A 50 -10.01 12.34 -0.72
C GLN A 50 -9.04 13.25 0.02
N LYS A 51 -9.54 14.07 0.93
CA LYS A 51 -8.69 14.93 1.72
C LYS A 51 -7.76 14.13 2.62
N GLU A 52 -8.24 13.02 3.16
CA GLU A 52 -7.41 12.15 3.99
C GLU A 52 -6.30 11.52 3.16
N ILE A 53 -6.63 11.06 1.96
CA ILE A 53 -5.65 10.45 1.06
C ILE A 53 -4.59 11.47 0.71
N LYS A 54 -5.01 12.68 0.32
CA LYS A 54 -4.08 13.72 -0.05
C LYS A 54 -3.17 14.10 1.10
N LYS A 55 -3.74 14.25 2.29
CA LYS A 55 -2.97 14.60 3.46
C LYS A 55 -1.95 13.53 3.80
N THR A 56 -2.34 12.27 3.69
CA THR A 56 -1.43 11.16 3.95
C THR A 56 -0.27 11.18 2.98
N CYS A 57 -0.55 11.42 1.70
CA CYS A 57 0.50 11.51 0.69
C CYS A 57 1.44 12.67 0.96
N GLU A 58 0.90 13.81 1.40
CA GLU A 58 1.74 14.96 1.72
C GLU A 58 2.66 14.68 2.88
N VAL A 59 2.13 14.03 3.92
CA VAL A 59 2.94 13.68 5.08
C VAL A 59 4.03 12.67 4.69
N ALA A 60 3.67 11.69 3.88
CA ALA A 60 4.64 10.73 3.40
C ALA A 60 5.75 11.40 2.59
N ASN A 61 5.38 12.32 1.71
CA ASN A 61 6.37 13.05 0.93
C ASN A 61 7.31 13.86 1.81
N LYS A 62 6.76 14.48 2.84
CA LYS A 62 7.61 15.23 3.77
C LYS A 62 8.61 14.32 4.47
N PHE A 63 8.16 13.15 4.87
CA PHE A 63 9.05 12.21 5.52
C PHE A 63 10.17 11.78 4.58
N PHE A 64 9.82 11.38 3.37
CA PHE A 64 10.82 10.86 2.45
C PHE A 64 11.75 11.94 1.90
N ASN A 65 11.39 13.20 2.06
CA ASN A 65 12.28 14.31 1.69
C ASN A 65 13.20 14.75 2.82
N LEU A 66 13.07 14.13 3.99
CA LEU A 66 14.00 14.42 5.08
C LEU A 66 15.41 13.92 4.73
N PRO A 67 16.43 14.47 5.39
CA PRO A 67 17.79 13.97 5.19
C PRO A 67 17.87 12.48 5.49
N ASP A 68 18.72 11.80 4.75
CA ASP A 68 18.88 10.36 4.89
C ASP A 68 19.21 9.96 6.32
N SER A 69 20.10 10.71 6.98
CA SER A 69 20.47 10.40 8.35
C SER A 69 19.27 10.44 9.30
N THR A 70 18.35 11.37 9.07
CA THR A 70 17.15 11.48 9.90
C THR A 70 16.25 10.26 9.67
N LYS A 71 16.06 9.87 8.42
CA LYS A 71 15.20 8.73 8.11
C LYS A 71 15.80 7.43 8.65
N ARG A 72 17.11 7.27 8.60
CA ARG A 72 17.76 6.05 9.08
C ARG A 72 17.66 5.86 10.59
N ARG A 73 17.33 6.90 11.32
CA ARG A 73 17.07 6.74 12.74
C ARG A 73 15.88 5.81 13.00
N LEU A 74 14.98 5.70 12.02
CA LEU A 74 13.81 4.84 12.12
C LEU A 74 13.96 3.51 11.38
N ALA A 75 15.18 3.19 10.96
CA ALA A 75 15.42 1.97 10.21
C ALA A 75 15.46 0.75 11.12
N PRO A 76 15.19 -0.44 10.57
CA PRO A 76 15.39 -1.67 11.34
C PRO A 76 16.84 -1.86 11.77
N LYS A 77 17.02 -2.80 12.67
CA LYS A 77 18.31 -3.07 13.29
C LYS A 77 19.43 -3.28 12.27
N LYS A 78 19.10 -3.83 11.11
CA LYS A 78 20.09 -4.06 10.06
C LYS A 78 20.84 -2.78 9.67
N TRP A 79 20.15 -1.65 9.65
CA TRP A 79 20.73 -0.37 9.25
C TRP A 79 20.98 0.58 10.42
N ASN A 80 20.36 0.31 11.57
CA ASN A 80 20.56 1.12 12.75
C ASN A 80 20.58 0.20 13.96
N LYS A 81 21.79 -0.12 14.42
CA LYS A 81 21.98 -1.13 15.45
C LYS A 81 21.39 -0.75 16.81
N LYS A 82 21.11 0.53 17.00
CA LYS A 82 20.50 0.98 18.25
C LYS A 82 19.02 0.62 18.33
N ASN A 83 18.38 0.35 17.20
CA ASN A 83 16.97 0.02 17.17
C ASN A 83 16.78 -1.48 17.37
N LYS A 84 15.64 -1.82 17.97
CA LYS A 84 15.33 -3.23 18.24
C LYS A 84 14.42 -3.85 17.18
N ASN A 85 13.78 -3.03 16.37
CA ASN A 85 12.86 -3.53 15.36
C ASN A 85 13.62 -4.24 14.25
N LEU A 86 13.19 -5.44 13.91
CA LEU A 86 13.85 -6.24 12.90
C LEU A 86 13.27 -6.05 11.50
N TYR A 87 11.95 -5.88 11.41
CA TYR A 87 11.26 -5.94 10.13
C TYR A 87 10.47 -4.70 9.79
N ARG A 88 10.40 -3.73 10.69
CA ARG A 88 9.60 -2.53 10.50
C ARG A 88 10.46 -1.29 10.57
N GLY A 89 10.01 -0.25 9.89
CA GLY A 89 10.68 1.01 9.91
C GLY A 89 11.13 1.42 8.52
N TYR A 90 11.97 2.42 8.45
CA TYR A 90 12.46 2.94 7.19
C TYR A 90 13.51 1.98 6.60
N PHE A 91 13.27 1.55 5.37
CA PHE A 91 14.23 0.72 4.65
C PHE A 91 15.00 1.61 3.69
N PRO A 92 16.29 1.82 3.92
CA PRO A 92 17.09 2.61 2.97
C PRO A 92 17.11 1.96 1.60
N ASN A 93 17.10 2.80 0.58
CA ASN A 93 17.12 2.31 -0.78
C ASN A 93 18.56 2.28 -1.28
N ASP A 94 19.28 1.24 -0.93
CA ASP A 94 20.70 1.08 -1.31
C ASP A 94 20.76 0.34 -2.63
N VAL A 95 20.32 1.01 -3.68
CA VAL A 95 20.00 0.36 -4.95
C VAL A 95 21.18 -0.25 -5.67
N ASN A 96 22.36 0.26 -5.51
CA ASN A 96 23.48 -0.25 -6.27
C ASN A 96 24.30 -1.28 -5.49
N GLY A 97 23.66 -1.91 -4.51
CA GLY A 97 24.36 -2.84 -3.66
C GLY A 97 25.31 -2.17 -2.70
N LYS A 98 25.28 -0.87 -2.65
CA LYS A 98 26.11 -0.12 -1.74
C LYS A 98 25.33 0.17 -0.48
N GLU A 99 26.00 0.08 0.63
CA GLU A 99 25.43 0.50 1.88
C GLU A 99 25.48 2.00 1.89
N GLY A 100 24.34 2.61 1.66
CA GLY A 100 24.27 4.04 1.52
C GLY A 100 24.65 4.79 2.76
#